data_23744e7520774331f1e226273939d8af
#
_entry.id   23744e7520774331f1e226273939d8af
#
_cell.length_a   1.000
_cell.length_b   1.000
_cell.length_c   1.000
_cell.angle_alpha   90.00
_cell.angle_beta   90.00
_cell.angle_gamma   90.00
#
_symmetry.space_group_name_H-M   'P 1'
#
loop_
_entity.id
_entity.type
_entity.pdbx_description
1 polymer ?
#
loop_
_entity_poly.entity_id
_entity_poly.type
_entity_poly.pdbx_seq_one_letter_code
_entity_poly.pdbx_strand_id
1 'polypeptide(L)'
;TMTYLSHYSIYAYEEEIRQGFLTIQGGHRVGIAGKVLSDGNGIRSIRPITFLNVRLAHEVRGCADELMPWLYEEGRPCSTLILSPPGCGKTTMLRDVIRQFSNGCGQESGRRVGVVDERSEIAACYRGIPQNDMGIRTDVLDGCAKHMGMQMMLRSMTPEILAVDEIGSRTDKEAIDAVMNCGCCLLATAHGASMEKMQMRPALRQMAEEKIFERYVILSRKNTVGKVEAILNADMDFLYQNRQLRKCFYHTIP
;
A
#
# COMPACT_ATOMS: atom_id res chain seq x y z
N THR A 1 23.16 20.95 7.14
CA THR A 1 22.42 20.01 6.25
C THR A 1 20.97 19.86 6.73
N MET A 2 20.72 19.46 8.02
CA MET A 2 19.34 19.33 8.52
C MET A 2 18.53 20.62 8.42
N THR A 3 19.10 21.75 8.80
CA THR A 3 18.48 23.08 8.70
C THR A 3 18.03 23.39 7.27
N TYR A 4 18.82 22.99 6.28
CA TYR A 4 18.46 23.15 4.86
C TYR A 4 17.34 22.19 4.43
N LEU A 5 17.44 20.91 4.80
CA LEU A 5 16.41 19.88 4.48
C LEU A 5 15.04 20.19 5.10
N SER A 6 15.03 20.82 6.28
CA SER A 6 13.79 21.23 6.96
C SER A 6 13.33 22.65 6.58
N HIS A 7 13.87 23.25 5.52
CA HIS A 7 13.60 24.64 5.15
C HIS A 7 13.68 25.60 6.35
N TYR A 8 14.72 25.45 7.18
CA TYR A 8 14.99 26.24 8.39
C TYR A 8 13.94 26.09 9.51
N SER A 9 12.99 25.16 9.42
CA SER A 9 11.96 24.93 10.44
C SER A 9 11.97 23.47 10.93
N ILE A 10 12.90 23.12 11.81
CA ILE A 10 13.00 21.77 12.40
C ILE A 10 11.74 21.42 13.20
N TYR A 11 11.08 22.42 13.79
CA TYR A 11 9.84 22.21 14.57
C TYR A 11 8.69 21.67 13.73
N ALA A 12 8.62 22.01 12.45
CA ALA A 12 7.58 21.51 11.55
C ALA A 12 7.69 19.99 11.27
N TYR A 13 8.82 19.38 11.62
CA TYR A 13 9.13 17.97 11.39
C TYR A 13 9.33 17.18 12.70
N GLU A 14 8.91 17.71 13.84
CA GLU A 14 9.15 17.04 15.13
C GLU A 14 8.57 15.63 15.18
N GLU A 15 7.38 15.42 14.65
CA GLU A 15 6.73 14.11 14.62
C GLU A 15 7.49 13.12 13.73
N GLU A 16 7.87 13.53 12.53
CA GLU A 16 8.66 12.71 11.61
C GLU A 16 10.05 12.39 12.20
N ILE A 17 10.67 13.36 12.87
CA ILE A 17 11.97 13.18 13.55
C ILE A 17 11.85 12.13 14.68
N ARG A 18 10.75 12.11 15.41
CA ARG A 18 10.48 11.07 16.42
C ARG A 18 10.38 9.68 15.79
N GLN A 19 9.85 9.59 14.59
CA GLN A 19 9.76 8.35 13.81
C GLN A 19 11.09 7.96 13.14
N GLY A 20 12.12 8.81 13.20
CA GLY A 20 13.46 8.54 12.67
C GLY A 20 13.63 8.85 11.18
N PHE A 21 12.73 9.60 10.57
CA PHE A 21 12.86 10.06 9.18
C PHE A 21 12.16 11.39 8.98
N LEU A 22 12.35 11.98 7.82
CA LEU A 22 11.56 13.09 7.32
C LEU A 22 11.34 12.93 5.81
N THR A 23 10.20 13.41 5.33
CA THR A 23 9.89 13.46 3.90
C THR A 23 10.18 14.86 3.39
N ILE A 24 10.92 14.95 2.29
CA ILE A 24 11.24 16.21 1.61
C ILE A 24 10.47 16.33 0.29
N GLN A 25 10.45 17.53 -0.26
CA GLN A 25 9.78 17.80 -1.53
C GLN A 25 10.20 16.79 -2.61
N GLY A 26 9.24 16.30 -3.40
CA GLY A 26 9.42 15.19 -4.34
C GLY A 26 9.19 13.81 -3.71
N GLY A 27 8.72 13.73 -2.46
CA GLY A 27 8.41 12.47 -1.78
C GLY A 27 9.63 11.66 -1.35
N HIS A 28 10.82 12.28 -1.40
CA HIS A 28 12.05 11.61 -1.00
C HIS A 28 12.11 11.47 0.52
N ARG A 29 12.47 10.29 0.99
CA ARG A 29 12.53 9.99 2.43
C ARG A 29 13.96 10.04 2.92
N VAL A 30 14.20 10.85 3.95
CA VAL A 30 15.51 10.98 4.60
C VAL A 30 15.45 10.33 5.97
N GLY A 31 15.99 9.13 6.10
CA GLY A 31 16.20 8.47 7.39
C GLY A 31 17.28 9.21 8.18
N ILE A 32 17.05 9.35 9.48
CA ILE A 32 17.95 10.06 10.38
C ILE A 32 18.37 9.15 11.53
N ALA A 33 19.62 9.25 11.94
CA ALA A 33 20.12 8.61 13.14
C ALA A 33 21.06 9.51 13.91
N GLY A 34 21.12 9.33 15.23
CA GLY A 34 21.91 10.14 16.13
C GLY A 34 21.63 9.79 17.58
N LYS A 35 21.87 10.74 18.49
CA LYS A 35 21.60 10.55 19.92
C LYS A 35 20.09 10.71 20.18
N VAL A 36 19.47 9.64 20.67
CA VAL A 36 18.06 9.64 21.07
C VAL A 36 17.90 10.32 22.42
N LEU A 37 16.94 11.23 22.50
CA LEU A 37 16.44 11.81 23.74
C LEU A 37 15.07 11.18 24.01
N SER A 38 14.96 10.43 25.12
CA SER A 38 13.72 9.81 25.58
C SER A 38 13.28 10.39 26.92
N ASP A 39 11.98 10.37 27.15
CA ASP A 39 11.36 10.57 28.46
C ASP A 39 10.56 9.32 28.83
N GLY A 40 9.89 9.32 30.00
CA GLY A 40 9.11 8.17 30.46
C GLY A 40 7.98 7.73 29.49
N ASN A 41 7.64 8.53 28.49
CA ASN A 41 6.56 8.29 27.53
C ASN A 41 7.07 7.88 26.14
N GLY A 42 8.39 7.79 25.91
CA GLY A 42 8.96 7.35 24.63
C GLY A 42 10.07 8.25 24.08
N ILE A 43 10.27 8.18 22.76
CA ILE A 43 11.28 9.00 22.07
C ILE A 43 10.75 10.43 21.89
N ARG A 44 11.45 11.39 22.52
CA ARG A 44 11.12 12.81 22.40
C ARG A 44 11.75 13.45 21.17
N SER A 45 13.01 13.10 20.88
CA SER A 45 13.74 13.67 19.73
C SER A 45 15.03 12.89 19.46
N ILE A 46 15.64 13.14 18.30
CA ILE A 46 17.00 12.67 17.96
C ILE A 46 17.89 13.88 17.77
N ARG A 47 18.79 14.14 18.72
CA ARG A 47 19.75 15.28 18.72
C ARG A 47 21.02 14.93 19.48
N PRO A 48 22.22 15.21 18.93
CA PRO A 48 22.45 15.65 17.53
C PRO A 48 22.17 14.53 16.53
N ILE A 49 21.75 14.89 15.31
CA ILE A 49 21.65 14.00 14.17
C ILE A 49 23.03 13.88 13.54
N THR A 50 23.54 12.65 13.42
CA THR A 50 24.90 12.37 12.93
C THR A 50 24.93 11.61 11.61
N PHE A 51 23.85 10.87 11.29
CA PHE A 51 23.74 10.07 10.06
C PHE A 51 22.46 10.40 9.31
N LEU A 52 22.56 10.39 7.99
CA LEU A 52 21.45 10.58 7.06
C LEU A 52 21.47 9.46 6.02
N ASN A 53 20.27 8.91 5.72
CA ASN A 53 20.07 7.95 4.64
C ASN A 53 18.99 8.49 3.70
N VAL A 54 19.39 8.96 2.52
CA VAL A 54 18.46 9.52 1.53
C VAL A 54 17.95 8.42 0.62
N ARG A 55 16.62 8.21 0.62
CA ARG A 55 15.92 7.31 -0.29
C ARG A 55 15.19 8.16 -1.31
N LEU A 56 15.57 8.02 -2.58
CA LEU A 56 14.88 8.69 -3.66
C LEU A 56 13.57 7.94 -3.97
N ALA A 57 12.46 8.67 -3.96
CA ALA A 57 11.19 8.14 -4.44
C ALA A 57 11.26 7.96 -5.96
N HIS A 58 10.74 6.85 -6.44
CA HIS A 58 10.58 6.57 -7.85
C HIS A 58 9.13 6.20 -8.12
N GLU A 59 8.56 6.82 -9.14
CA GLU A 59 7.26 6.47 -9.67
C GLU A 59 7.45 5.63 -10.93
N VAL A 60 6.69 4.54 -11.07
CA VAL A 60 6.68 3.69 -12.25
C VAL A 60 5.26 3.63 -12.79
N ARG A 61 4.94 4.54 -13.69
CA ARG A 61 3.63 4.60 -14.34
C ARG A 61 3.50 3.48 -15.38
N GLY A 62 2.29 2.91 -15.48
CA GLY A 62 1.99 1.83 -16.41
C GLY A 62 2.44 0.45 -15.93
N CYS A 63 3.01 0.32 -14.72
CA CYS A 63 3.39 -0.99 -14.21
C CYS A 63 2.17 -1.90 -13.94
N ALA A 64 0.97 -1.34 -13.81
CA ALA A 64 -0.27 -2.06 -13.62
C ALA A 64 -1.07 -2.29 -14.91
N ASP A 65 -0.61 -1.84 -16.09
CA ASP A 65 -1.39 -1.90 -17.33
C ASP A 65 -1.86 -3.33 -17.67
N GLU A 66 -0.98 -4.33 -17.53
CA GLU A 66 -1.32 -5.73 -17.76
C GLU A 66 -2.24 -6.31 -16.66
N LEU A 67 -2.28 -5.70 -15.50
CA LEU A 67 -3.08 -6.14 -14.35
C LEU A 67 -4.50 -5.60 -14.40
N MET A 68 -4.70 -4.35 -14.81
CA MET A 68 -5.98 -3.65 -14.74
C MET A 68 -7.17 -4.42 -15.32
N PRO A 69 -7.07 -5.10 -16.50
CA PRO A 69 -8.21 -5.86 -17.04
C PRO A 69 -8.73 -6.98 -16.12
N TRP A 70 -7.87 -7.50 -15.22
CA TRP A 70 -8.23 -8.56 -14.28
C TRP A 70 -8.87 -8.04 -12.99
N LEU A 71 -8.80 -6.72 -12.75
CA LEU A 71 -9.33 -6.06 -11.57
C LEU A 71 -10.77 -5.57 -11.74
N TYR A 72 -11.39 -5.86 -12.87
CA TYR A 72 -12.80 -5.60 -13.14
C TYR A 72 -13.57 -6.88 -13.39
N GLU A 73 -14.83 -6.87 -13.00
CA GLU A 73 -15.81 -7.91 -13.31
C GLU A 73 -17.14 -7.22 -13.64
N GLU A 74 -17.63 -7.40 -14.85
CA GLU A 74 -18.85 -6.75 -15.36
C GLU A 74 -18.85 -5.21 -15.18
N GLY A 75 -17.71 -4.55 -15.42
CA GLY A 75 -17.54 -3.10 -15.25
C GLY A 75 -17.43 -2.62 -13.80
N ARG A 76 -17.40 -3.53 -12.83
CA ARG A 76 -17.26 -3.26 -11.40
C ARG A 76 -15.83 -3.56 -10.93
N PRO A 77 -15.20 -2.66 -10.16
CA PRO A 77 -13.91 -2.96 -9.52
C PRO A 77 -14.03 -4.15 -8.55
N CYS A 78 -13.05 -5.03 -8.56
CA CYS A 78 -12.95 -6.19 -7.66
C CYS A 78 -12.07 -5.86 -6.45
N SER A 79 -12.55 -6.19 -5.25
CA SER A 79 -11.72 -6.14 -4.04
C SER A 79 -10.47 -7.01 -4.23
N THR A 80 -9.29 -6.40 -4.09
CA THR A 80 -8.03 -7.02 -4.52
C THR A 80 -6.98 -6.98 -3.43
N LEU A 81 -6.32 -8.12 -3.20
CA LEU A 81 -5.15 -8.24 -2.34
C LEU A 81 -3.90 -8.52 -3.16
N ILE A 82 -2.92 -7.60 -3.10
CA ILE A 82 -1.61 -7.76 -3.74
C ILE A 82 -0.62 -8.37 -2.74
N LEU A 83 -0.08 -9.52 -3.07
CA LEU A 83 0.84 -10.30 -2.24
C LEU A 83 2.23 -10.34 -2.85
N SER A 84 3.25 -10.12 -2.04
CA SER A 84 4.64 -10.42 -2.43
C SER A 84 5.59 -10.45 -1.22
N PRO A 85 6.81 -10.98 -1.39
CA PRO A 85 7.91 -10.72 -0.48
C PRO A 85 8.22 -9.21 -0.36
N PRO A 86 8.94 -8.79 0.69
CA PRO A 86 9.44 -7.41 0.79
C PRO A 86 10.30 -7.01 -0.42
N GLY A 87 10.20 -5.76 -0.83
CA GLY A 87 11.00 -5.19 -1.93
C GLY A 87 10.64 -5.71 -3.33
N CYS A 88 9.46 -6.31 -3.51
CA CYS A 88 8.98 -6.80 -4.81
C CYS A 88 8.00 -5.85 -5.52
N GLY A 89 7.92 -4.58 -5.11
CA GLY A 89 7.16 -3.56 -5.82
C GLY A 89 5.67 -3.50 -5.50
N LYS A 90 5.19 -4.07 -4.36
CA LYS A 90 3.77 -4.02 -3.95
C LYS A 90 3.21 -2.60 -3.94
N THR A 91 3.85 -1.71 -3.18
CA THR A 91 3.40 -0.32 -3.02
C THR A 91 3.45 0.43 -4.35
N THR A 92 4.44 0.13 -5.22
CA THR A 92 4.53 0.69 -6.56
C THR A 92 3.38 0.22 -7.45
N MET A 93 3.07 -1.07 -7.41
CA MET A 93 1.93 -1.65 -8.14
C MET A 93 0.60 -1.08 -7.61
N LEU A 94 0.40 -1.06 -6.28
CA LEU A 94 -0.78 -0.49 -5.65
C LEU A 94 -1.01 0.97 -6.08
N ARG A 95 0.05 1.78 -6.09
CA ARG A 95 -0.01 3.19 -6.50
C ARG A 95 -0.50 3.35 -7.94
N ASP A 96 0.05 2.58 -8.87
CA ASP A 96 -0.36 2.69 -10.27
C ASP A 96 -1.78 2.14 -10.51
N VAL A 97 -2.19 1.10 -9.78
CA VAL A 97 -3.59 0.63 -9.76
C VAL A 97 -4.53 1.73 -9.27
N ILE A 98 -4.20 2.40 -8.15
CA ILE A 98 -4.97 3.53 -7.62
C ILE A 98 -5.11 4.64 -8.68
N ARG A 99 -4.00 5.05 -9.29
CA ARG A 99 -3.97 6.09 -10.32
C ARG A 99 -4.88 5.72 -11.49
N GLN A 100 -4.81 4.48 -11.96
CA GLN A 100 -5.62 4.02 -13.08
C GLN A 100 -7.11 3.90 -12.74
N PHE A 101 -7.47 3.40 -11.56
CA PHE A 101 -8.86 3.46 -11.11
C PHE A 101 -9.38 4.89 -10.99
N SER A 102 -8.56 5.79 -10.46
CA SER A 102 -8.93 7.20 -10.29
C SER A 102 -9.15 7.94 -11.61
N ASN A 103 -8.27 7.71 -12.57
CA ASN A 103 -8.34 8.35 -13.89
C ASN A 103 -9.33 7.70 -14.84
N GLY A 104 -9.59 6.41 -14.65
CA GLY A 104 -10.22 5.52 -15.62
C GLY A 104 -9.19 4.82 -16.50
N CYS A 105 -9.54 3.63 -17.00
CA CYS A 105 -8.68 2.79 -17.81
C CYS A 105 -9.49 2.14 -18.94
N GLY A 106 -9.05 2.32 -20.18
CA GLY A 106 -9.75 1.77 -21.35
C GLY A 106 -11.16 2.34 -21.49
N GLN A 107 -12.18 1.49 -21.38
CA GLN A 107 -13.60 1.89 -21.42
C GLN A 107 -14.18 2.19 -20.03
N GLU A 108 -13.44 1.89 -18.97
CA GLU A 108 -13.89 2.09 -17.61
C GLU A 108 -13.70 3.54 -17.18
N SER A 109 -14.77 4.14 -16.65
CA SER A 109 -14.72 5.52 -16.13
C SER A 109 -13.97 5.58 -14.81
N GLY A 110 -13.36 6.73 -14.52
CA GLY A 110 -12.64 6.94 -13.27
C GLY A 110 -13.53 6.84 -12.05
N ARG A 111 -13.00 6.27 -10.96
CA ARG A 111 -13.67 6.02 -9.69
C ARG A 111 -13.12 6.95 -8.60
N ARG A 112 -13.93 7.23 -7.57
CA ARG A 112 -13.47 7.94 -6.37
C ARG A 112 -12.67 6.97 -5.51
N VAL A 113 -11.39 7.29 -5.28
CA VAL A 113 -10.47 6.45 -4.52
C VAL A 113 -10.08 7.16 -3.23
N GLY A 114 -10.30 6.51 -2.09
CA GLY A 114 -9.73 6.92 -0.81
C GLY A 114 -8.46 6.13 -0.51
N VAL A 115 -7.41 6.82 -0.10
CA VAL A 115 -6.14 6.19 0.29
C VAL A 115 -5.85 6.47 1.75
N VAL A 116 -5.57 5.43 2.53
CA VAL A 116 -5.02 5.57 3.89
C VAL A 116 -3.56 5.17 3.86
N ASP A 117 -2.70 6.18 3.94
CA ASP A 117 -1.25 6.02 3.83
C ASP A 117 -0.58 6.20 5.20
N GLU A 118 -0.55 5.12 5.99
CA GLU A 118 -0.03 5.16 7.36
C GLU A 118 1.44 5.57 7.46
N ARG A 119 2.23 5.26 6.44
CA ARG A 119 3.69 5.47 6.43
C ARG A 119 4.18 6.48 5.40
N SER A 120 3.28 7.19 4.75
CA SER A 120 3.60 8.08 3.62
C SER A 120 4.40 7.37 2.52
N GLU A 121 4.08 6.10 2.23
CA GLU A 121 4.79 5.28 1.25
C GLU A 121 4.02 5.14 -0.06
N ILE A 122 2.67 5.27 -0.03
CA ILE A 122 1.83 5.20 -1.22
C ILE A 122 1.90 6.52 -1.99
N ALA A 123 1.42 7.59 -1.38
CA ALA A 123 1.36 8.93 -1.98
C ALA A 123 2.63 9.73 -1.82
N ALA A 124 3.52 9.34 -0.89
CA ALA A 124 4.75 10.03 -0.53
C ALA A 124 4.50 11.51 -0.20
N CYS A 125 3.51 11.78 0.65
CA CYS A 125 3.06 13.13 0.95
C CYS A 125 4.18 13.99 1.54
N TYR A 126 4.24 15.22 1.06
CA TYR A 126 5.03 16.29 1.64
C TYR A 126 4.07 17.37 2.14
N ARG A 127 4.06 17.61 3.46
CA ARG A 127 3.13 18.54 4.11
C ARG A 127 1.65 18.25 3.76
N GLY A 128 1.26 16.99 3.75
CA GLY A 128 -0.09 16.53 3.42
C GLY A 128 -0.44 16.56 1.93
N ILE A 129 0.49 16.94 1.05
CA ILE A 129 0.27 16.98 -0.39
C ILE A 129 0.95 15.79 -1.06
N PRO A 130 0.20 14.92 -1.78
CA PRO A 130 0.77 13.83 -2.56
C PRO A 130 1.87 14.30 -3.51
N GLN A 131 3.00 13.61 -3.52
CA GLN A 131 4.10 13.89 -4.44
C GLN A 131 4.13 12.91 -5.62
N ASN A 132 3.51 11.74 -5.46
CA ASN A 132 3.25 10.80 -6.54
C ASN A 132 1.91 11.13 -7.21
N ASP A 133 1.78 10.78 -8.49
CA ASP A 133 0.51 10.87 -9.22
C ASP A 133 -0.45 9.78 -8.73
N MET A 134 -1.45 10.19 -7.98
CA MET A 134 -2.49 9.31 -7.43
C MET A 134 -3.75 9.28 -8.29
N GLY A 135 -3.79 10.06 -9.37
CA GLY A 135 -4.98 10.28 -10.20
C GLY A 135 -5.88 11.40 -9.67
N ILE A 136 -6.79 11.86 -10.55
CA ILE A 136 -7.57 13.11 -10.35
C ILE A 136 -8.76 12.97 -9.39
N ARG A 137 -9.15 11.73 -9.01
CA ARG A 137 -10.28 11.42 -8.13
C ARG A 137 -9.83 10.68 -6.87
N THR A 138 -8.62 10.98 -6.40
CA THR A 138 -8.04 10.30 -5.23
C THR A 138 -7.89 11.29 -4.08
N ASP A 139 -8.46 10.93 -2.93
CA ASP A 139 -8.26 11.59 -1.66
C ASP A 139 -7.28 10.78 -0.81
N VAL A 140 -6.31 11.46 -0.17
CA VAL A 140 -5.27 10.79 0.62
C VAL A 140 -5.35 11.25 2.08
N LEU A 141 -5.42 10.30 2.98
CA LEU A 141 -5.24 10.49 4.42
C LEU A 141 -3.85 9.99 4.81
N ASP A 142 -2.95 10.92 5.06
CA ASP A 142 -1.52 10.67 5.29
C ASP A 142 -1.17 10.60 6.77
N GLY A 143 -0.25 9.69 7.15
CA GLY A 143 0.26 9.56 8.52
C GLY A 143 -0.76 9.08 9.55
N CYS A 144 -1.83 8.41 9.12
CA CYS A 144 -2.91 7.94 9.99
C CYS A 144 -2.90 6.41 10.10
N ALA A 145 -3.08 5.90 11.33
CA ALA A 145 -3.24 4.46 11.56
C ALA A 145 -4.38 3.89 10.71
N LYS A 146 -4.14 2.78 10.01
CA LYS A 146 -5.06 2.21 9.00
C LYS A 146 -6.50 2.06 9.49
N HIS A 147 -6.68 1.43 10.65
CA HIS A 147 -8.01 1.17 11.20
C HIS A 147 -8.82 2.45 11.47
N MET A 148 -8.16 3.52 11.93
CA MET A 148 -8.80 4.83 12.15
C MET A 148 -9.06 5.53 10.80
N GLY A 149 -8.06 5.54 9.93
CA GLY A 149 -8.12 6.19 8.64
C GLY A 149 -9.20 5.60 7.74
N MET A 150 -9.37 4.28 7.70
CA MET A 150 -10.45 3.64 6.94
C MET A 150 -11.82 4.12 7.37
N GLN A 151 -12.09 4.17 8.68
CA GLN A 151 -13.37 4.67 9.21
C GLN A 151 -13.59 6.16 8.90
N MET A 152 -12.53 6.97 8.99
CA MET A 152 -12.62 8.41 8.66
C MET A 152 -12.94 8.60 7.17
N MET A 153 -12.23 7.90 6.28
CA MET A 153 -12.45 7.98 4.83
C MET A 153 -13.88 7.62 4.44
N LEU A 154 -14.41 6.52 4.97
CA LEU A 154 -15.79 6.09 4.70
C LEU A 154 -16.81 7.16 5.09
N ARG A 155 -16.63 7.81 6.25
CA ARG A 155 -17.59 8.80 6.76
C ARG A 155 -17.50 10.15 6.06
N SER A 156 -16.28 10.56 5.69
CA SER A 156 -16.04 11.93 5.19
C SER A 156 -16.00 12.02 3.67
N MET A 157 -15.41 11.03 2.99
CA MET A 157 -15.13 11.10 1.54
C MET A 157 -16.01 10.16 0.71
N THR A 158 -16.66 9.15 1.35
CA THR A 158 -17.53 8.17 0.66
C THR A 158 -16.90 7.61 -0.62
N PRO A 159 -15.69 7.01 -0.54
CA PRO A 159 -15.00 6.48 -1.70
C PRO A 159 -15.74 5.26 -2.26
N GLU A 160 -15.61 5.03 -3.57
CA GLU A 160 -16.04 3.78 -4.22
C GLU A 160 -14.98 2.68 -4.02
N ILE A 161 -13.72 3.09 -3.91
CA ILE A 161 -12.57 2.21 -3.70
C ILE A 161 -11.75 2.76 -2.54
N LEU A 162 -11.42 1.91 -1.57
CA LEU A 162 -10.52 2.26 -0.48
C LEU A 162 -9.21 1.49 -0.61
N ALA A 163 -8.09 2.20 -0.57
CA ALA A 163 -6.76 1.60 -0.72
C ALA A 163 -5.93 1.74 0.56
N VAL A 164 -5.27 0.64 0.96
CA VAL A 164 -4.40 0.57 2.14
C VAL A 164 -3.18 -0.31 1.86
N ASP A 165 -2.04 0.02 2.46
CA ASP A 165 -0.83 -0.79 2.32
C ASP A 165 -0.58 -1.64 3.58
N GLU A 166 0.01 -2.83 3.39
CA GLU A 166 0.51 -3.74 4.44
C GLU A 166 -0.51 -4.13 5.52
N ILE A 167 -1.64 -4.73 5.12
CA ILE A 167 -2.61 -5.29 6.07
C ILE A 167 -2.12 -6.62 6.66
N GLY A 168 -2.63 -6.98 7.83
CA GLY A 168 -2.34 -8.27 8.45
C GLY A 168 -2.56 -8.37 9.95
N SER A 169 -2.98 -7.31 10.61
CA SER A 169 -3.35 -7.31 12.02
C SER A 169 -4.84 -7.64 12.20
N ARG A 170 -5.23 -7.98 13.43
CA ARG A 170 -6.63 -8.18 13.81
C ARG A 170 -7.42 -6.86 13.71
N THR A 171 -6.81 -5.76 14.10
CA THR A 171 -7.42 -4.43 14.02
C THR A 171 -7.66 -3.99 12.58
N ASP A 172 -6.79 -4.39 11.63
CA ASP A 172 -7.02 -4.16 10.20
C ASP A 172 -8.27 -4.91 9.74
N LYS A 173 -8.42 -6.20 10.17
CA LYS A 173 -9.58 -7.03 9.80
C LYS A 173 -10.89 -6.41 10.29
N GLU A 174 -10.96 -5.96 11.54
CA GLU A 174 -12.15 -5.32 12.11
C GLU A 174 -12.54 -4.04 11.34
N ALA A 175 -11.55 -3.25 10.90
CA ALA A 175 -11.82 -2.07 10.09
C ALA A 175 -12.24 -2.41 8.65
N ILE A 176 -11.65 -3.46 8.06
CA ILE A 176 -12.01 -3.97 6.73
C ILE A 176 -13.46 -4.47 6.70
N ASP A 177 -13.94 -5.11 7.75
CA ASP A 177 -15.35 -5.53 7.84
C ASP A 177 -16.30 -4.33 7.72
N ALA A 178 -15.97 -3.20 8.33
CA ALA A 178 -16.76 -1.98 8.19
C ALA A 178 -16.73 -1.45 6.75
N VAL A 179 -15.59 -1.53 6.06
CA VAL A 179 -15.44 -1.14 4.63
C VAL A 179 -16.35 -2.00 3.76
N MET A 180 -16.30 -3.32 3.93
CA MET A 180 -17.10 -4.27 3.14
C MET A 180 -18.60 -4.08 3.37
N ASN A 181 -19.02 -3.84 4.61
CA ASN A 181 -20.41 -3.56 4.96
C ASN A 181 -20.95 -2.26 4.33
N CYS A 182 -20.09 -1.33 3.95
CA CYS A 182 -20.47 -0.12 3.23
C CYS A 182 -20.51 -0.30 1.69
N GLY A 183 -20.20 -1.50 1.19
CA GLY A 183 -20.16 -1.78 -0.25
C GLY A 183 -19.00 -1.11 -0.99
N CYS A 184 -17.98 -0.67 -0.27
CA CYS A 184 -16.78 -0.08 -0.84
C CYS A 184 -15.82 -1.19 -1.30
N CYS A 185 -15.26 -1.07 -2.51
CA CYS A 185 -14.22 -1.97 -3.00
C CYS A 185 -12.91 -1.74 -2.23
N LEU A 186 -12.21 -2.80 -1.86
CA LEU A 186 -10.95 -2.73 -1.11
C LEU A 186 -9.75 -3.09 -1.97
N LEU A 187 -8.76 -2.19 -2.02
CA LEU A 187 -7.44 -2.47 -2.56
C LEU A 187 -6.44 -2.54 -1.41
N ALA A 188 -5.81 -3.68 -1.22
CA ALA A 188 -4.87 -3.85 -0.13
C ALA A 188 -3.60 -4.57 -0.57
N THR A 189 -2.53 -4.39 0.20
CA THR A 189 -1.33 -5.22 0.06
C THR A 189 -1.05 -5.99 1.33
N ALA A 190 -0.36 -7.12 1.21
CA ALA A 190 0.17 -7.85 2.35
C ALA A 190 1.50 -8.53 2.02
N HIS A 191 2.29 -8.75 3.05
CA HIS A 191 3.50 -9.56 2.91
C HIS A 191 3.15 -11.05 2.83
N GLY A 192 3.58 -11.70 1.75
CA GLY A 192 3.46 -13.13 1.57
C GLY A 192 4.16 -13.56 0.29
N ALA A 193 5.00 -14.59 0.36
CA ALA A 193 5.67 -15.11 -0.84
C ALA A 193 4.81 -16.12 -1.61
N SER A 194 3.72 -16.58 -1.01
CA SER A 194 2.75 -17.51 -1.61
C SER A 194 1.43 -17.46 -0.81
N MET A 195 0.38 -18.08 -1.36
CA MET A 195 -0.92 -18.20 -0.71
C MET A 195 -0.82 -18.97 0.62
N GLU A 196 -0.02 -20.04 0.66
CA GLU A 196 0.18 -20.85 1.88
C GLU A 196 0.77 -19.99 3.01
N LYS A 197 1.78 -19.18 2.71
CA LYS A 197 2.41 -18.27 3.69
C LYS A 197 1.45 -17.16 4.15
N MET A 198 0.56 -16.70 3.28
CA MET A 198 -0.49 -15.77 3.65
C MET A 198 -1.47 -16.43 4.62
N GLN A 199 -1.92 -17.66 4.36
CA GLN A 199 -2.84 -18.41 5.20
C GLN A 199 -2.27 -18.79 6.58
N MET A 200 -0.95 -18.75 6.77
CA MET A 200 -0.34 -18.90 8.09
C MET A 200 -0.63 -17.73 9.04
N ARG A 201 -1.08 -16.58 8.50
CA ARG A 201 -1.47 -15.42 9.29
C ARG A 201 -2.97 -15.47 9.60
N PRO A 202 -3.39 -15.57 10.89
CA PRO A 202 -4.79 -15.80 11.24
C PRO A 202 -5.75 -14.77 10.63
N ALA A 203 -5.42 -13.47 10.68
CA ALA A 203 -6.27 -12.43 10.13
C ALA A 203 -6.43 -12.54 8.60
N LEU A 204 -5.33 -12.78 7.86
CA LEU A 204 -5.39 -12.92 6.40
C LEU A 204 -6.10 -14.22 5.98
N ARG A 205 -5.91 -15.31 6.74
CA ARG A 205 -6.64 -16.56 6.53
C ARG A 205 -8.13 -16.35 6.69
N GLN A 206 -8.55 -15.70 7.77
CA GLN A 206 -9.97 -15.41 8.02
C GLN A 206 -10.56 -14.55 6.90
N MET A 207 -9.86 -13.51 6.43
CA MET A 207 -10.29 -12.69 5.28
C MET A 207 -10.46 -13.51 4.01
N ALA A 208 -9.61 -14.53 3.80
CA ALA A 208 -9.70 -15.42 2.65
C ALA A 208 -10.90 -16.39 2.77
N GLU A 209 -11.10 -16.97 3.96
CA GLU A 209 -12.25 -17.85 4.26
C GLU A 209 -13.59 -17.11 4.08
N GLU A 210 -13.65 -15.84 4.46
CA GLU A 210 -14.81 -14.96 4.30
C GLU A 210 -14.94 -14.37 2.88
N LYS A 211 -14.00 -14.69 1.96
CA LYS A 211 -13.97 -14.21 0.57
C LYS A 211 -14.05 -12.69 0.44
N ILE A 212 -13.37 -11.95 1.34
CA ILE A 212 -13.33 -10.49 1.32
C ILE A 212 -12.70 -9.97 0.03
N PHE A 213 -11.68 -10.68 -0.48
CA PHE A 213 -11.03 -10.33 -1.73
C PHE A 213 -11.50 -11.22 -2.87
N GLU A 214 -11.89 -10.58 -3.97
CA GLU A 214 -12.33 -11.23 -5.20
C GLU A 214 -11.14 -11.57 -6.11
N ARG A 215 -10.00 -10.88 -5.89
CA ARG A 215 -8.75 -11.09 -6.65
C ARG A 215 -7.55 -11.15 -5.69
N TYR A 216 -6.70 -12.12 -5.92
CA TYR A 216 -5.39 -12.23 -5.26
C TYR A 216 -4.31 -12.12 -6.33
N VAL A 217 -3.48 -11.09 -6.23
CA VAL A 217 -2.39 -10.81 -7.17
C VAL A 217 -1.06 -11.15 -6.52
N ILE A 218 -0.33 -12.08 -7.08
CA ILE A 218 0.97 -12.49 -6.56
C ILE A 218 2.06 -11.87 -7.42
N LEU A 219 2.93 -11.06 -6.79
CA LEU A 219 4.10 -10.49 -7.45
C LEU A 219 5.35 -11.28 -7.12
N SER A 220 6.19 -11.45 -8.13
CA SER A 220 7.46 -12.15 -8.03
C SER A 220 8.65 -11.19 -8.08
N ARG A 221 9.77 -11.63 -7.46
CA ARG A 221 11.08 -10.97 -7.59
C ARG A 221 11.93 -11.60 -8.72
N LYS A 222 11.49 -12.71 -9.31
CA LYS A 222 12.25 -13.42 -10.35
C LYS A 222 12.25 -12.60 -11.64
N ASN A 223 13.41 -12.36 -12.18
CA ASN A 223 13.71 -11.67 -13.42
C ASN A 223 13.48 -10.15 -13.40
N THR A 224 12.39 -9.63 -12.80
CA THR A 224 12.09 -8.21 -12.74
C THR A 224 11.21 -7.92 -11.51
N VAL A 225 11.49 -6.85 -10.79
CA VAL A 225 10.68 -6.38 -9.65
C VAL A 225 9.30 -5.96 -10.14
N GLY A 226 8.24 -6.36 -9.40
CA GLY A 226 6.86 -5.94 -9.70
C GLY A 226 6.15 -6.75 -10.78
N LYS A 227 6.74 -7.87 -11.26
CA LYS A 227 6.07 -8.69 -12.27
C LYS A 227 4.98 -9.57 -11.66
N VAL A 228 3.80 -9.58 -12.29
CA VAL A 228 2.68 -10.45 -11.90
C VAL A 228 3.06 -11.90 -12.19
N GLU A 229 3.06 -12.74 -11.16
CA GLU A 229 3.32 -14.16 -11.24
C GLU A 229 2.03 -14.95 -11.44
N ALA A 230 1.00 -14.59 -10.68
CA ALA A 230 -0.30 -15.23 -10.77
C ALA A 230 -1.42 -14.27 -10.33
N ILE A 231 -2.62 -14.51 -10.82
CA ILE A 231 -3.87 -13.89 -10.36
C ILE A 231 -4.86 -15.02 -10.08
N LEU A 232 -5.46 -15.00 -8.89
CA LEU A 232 -6.46 -15.96 -8.47
C LEU A 232 -7.78 -15.25 -8.16
N ASN A 233 -8.89 -16.00 -8.27
CA ASN A 233 -10.21 -15.56 -7.83
C ASN A 233 -10.43 -15.78 -6.31
N ALA A 234 -11.62 -15.48 -5.82
CA ALA A 234 -12.00 -15.67 -4.42
C ALA A 234 -11.98 -17.16 -3.98
N ASP A 235 -12.13 -18.10 -4.90
CA ASP A 235 -12.09 -19.55 -4.67
C ASP A 235 -10.68 -20.13 -4.78
N MET A 236 -9.67 -19.28 -4.95
CA MET A 236 -8.26 -19.62 -5.14
C MET A 236 -7.95 -20.31 -6.47
N ASP A 237 -8.85 -20.24 -7.44
CA ASP A 237 -8.59 -20.72 -8.79
C ASP A 237 -7.75 -19.73 -9.58
N PHE A 238 -6.82 -20.24 -10.40
CA PHE A 238 -5.98 -19.40 -11.23
C PHE A 238 -6.77 -18.79 -12.39
N LEU A 239 -6.87 -17.47 -12.42
CA LEU A 239 -7.32 -16.69 -13.58
C LEU A 239 -6.17 -16.44 -14.56
N TYR A 240 -4.96 -16.21 -14.02
CA TYR A 240 -3.74 -16.00 -14.80
C TYR A 240 -2.54 -16.64 -14.09
N GLN A 241 -1.67 -17.26 -14.86
CA GLN A 241 -0.39 -17.79 -14.36
C GLN A 241 0.72 -17.58 -15.39
N ASN A 242 1.79 -16.92 -14.97
CA ASN A 242 2.95 -16.72 -15.82
C ASN A 242 3.73 -18.04 -16.00
N ARG A 243 3.65 -18.64 -17.19
CA ARG A 243 4.25 -19.95 -17.49
C ARG A 243 5.77 -19.97 -17.36
N GLN A 244 6.46 -18.84 -17.51
CA GLN A 244 7.91 -18.73 -17.36
C GLN A 244 8.38 -18.83 -15.91
N LEU A 245 7.48 -18.64 -14.94
CA LEU A 245 7.74 -18.67 -13.50
C LEU A 245 7.28 -19.96 -12.82
N ARG A 246 6.74 -20.91 -13.58
CA ARG A 246 6.09 -22.17 -13.14
C ARG A 246 6.91 -23.09 -12.23
N LYS A 247 8.25 -22.92 -12.13
CA LYS A 247 9.14 -23.87 -11.43
C LYS A 247 9.12 -23.81 -9.89
N CYS A 248 8.24 -23.03 -9.25
CA CYS A 248 8.26 -22.81 -7.79
C CYS A 248 7.02 -23.28 -7.02
N PHE A 249 5.94 -23.69 -7.67
CA PHE A 249 4.69 -24.04 -6.97
C PHE A 249 4.42 -25.54 -6.82
N TYR A 250 5.24 -26.42 -7.42
CA TYR A 250 5.08 -27.85 -7.30
C TYR A 250 6.19 -28.47 -6.45
N HIS A 251 6.17 -28.19 -5.15
CA HIS A 251 6.63 -29.12 -4.14
C HIS A 251 5.61 -29.10 -3.00
N THR A 252 4.94 -30.22 -2.89
CA THR A 252 4.04 -30.67 -1.83
C THR A 252 2.55 -30.41 -2.04
N ILE A 253 1.93 -31.29 -2.81
CA ILE A 253 0.67 -31.92 -2.37
C ILE A 253 0.96 -33.43 -2.45
N PRO A 254 0.86 -34.18 -1.32
CA PRO A 254 0.96 -35.62 -1.32
C PRO A 254 -0.24 -36.26 -2.00
#